data_7a3e18571833d5786fc108e885538be6
#
_entry.id   7a3e18571833d5786fc108e885538be6
#
_cell.length_a   1.000
_cell.length_b   1.000
_cell.length_c   1.000
_cell.angle_alpha   90.00
_cell.angle_beta   90.00
_cell.angle_gamma   90.00
#
_symmetry.space_group_name_H-M   'P 1'
#
loop_
_entity.id
_entity.type
_entity.pdbx_description
1 polymer ?
#
loop_
_entity_poly.entity_id
_entity_poly.type
_entity_poly.pdbx_seq_one_letter_code
_entity_poly.pdbx_strand_id
1 'polypeptide(L)'
;MSEISGQNKQSFSERNTVMIKAVFIAIITLLLLIPAAMISNLVYERQNTKNEAINEIGEKWGKEQTITGPFLTIPFTKHIKRYSPKDSTDVWIERTDYLNMLPENLNISGSIAPEKRYRGIFEVIVYNSDISLDGDFSTLNIKDFDIEAKDLHLNNAFLSIGISDLRGIEEQIDLKWGENTKVFNPGTITTNIISSGINAPLNISVNSNGDILSEPFAFNVKLKGSEYLRFVPVGKITDVELKSDWSTPSFDGAFLPDHRTVSDSGFVANWNVLHLNRNYPQAWLNSEHRVQESAFGVDLLLPVDNYKKSERSIKYAILFI
;
A
#
# COMPACT_ATOMS: atom_id res chain seq x y z
N MET A 1 11.31 -7.35 96.75
CA MET A 1 11.15 -8.23 95.59
C MET A 1 10.72 -7.31 94.40
N SER A 2 11.69 -6.93 93.59
CA SER A 2 11.43 -6.07 92.41
C SER A 2 11.80 -6.87 91.17
N GLU A 3 10.79 -7.26 90.41
CA GLU A 3 11.01 -7.90 89.12
C GLU A 3 11.48 -6.85 88.12
N ILE A 4 12.66 -7.05 87.60
CA ILE A 4 13.21 -6.25 86.48
C ILE A 4 12.66 -6.84 85.18
N SER A 5 11.67 -6.15 84.58
CA SER A 5 11.17 -6.43 83.27
C SER A 5 12.27 -6.14 82.22
N GLY A 6 12.89 -7.21 81.68
CA GLY A 6 13.84 -7.15 80.62
C GLY A 6 13.06 -6.78 79.26
N GLN A 7 13.11 -5.54 78.84
CA GLN A 7 12.74 -5.18 77.54
C GLN A 7 13.68 -5.72 76.49
N ASN A 8 13.26 -6.73 75.77
CA ASN A 8 13.98 -7.33 74.68
C ASN A 8 14.04 -6.31 73.53
N LYS A 9 15.11 -5.54 73.36
CA LYS A 9 15.38 -4.65 72.26
C LYS A 9 15.56 -5.50 70.97
N GLN A 10 14.50 -5.72 70.24
CA GLN A 10 14.62 -6.28 68.90
C GLN A 10 15.63 -5.48 68.10
N SER A 11 16.60 -6.15 67.49
CA SER A 11 17.65 -5.58 66.66
C SER A 11 17.00 -4.82 65.48
N PHE A 12 17.55 -3.69 65.10
CA PHE A 12 17.11 -2.88 63.97
C PHE A 12 16.96 -3.71 62.67
N SER A 13 17.77 -4.75 62.52
CA SER A 13 17.74 -5.76 61.46
C SER A 13 16.48 -6.62 61.48
N GLU A 14 15.98 -7.02 62.66
CA GLU A 14 14.76 -7.86 62.75
C GLU A 14 13.47 -7.08 62.42
N ARG A 15 13.43 -5.81 62.80
CA ARG A 15 12.27 -4.92 62.56
C ARG A 15 12.14 -4.48 61.13
N ASN A 16 13.26 -4.47 60.34
CA ASN A 16 13.29 -4.02 58.97
C ASN A 16 13.63 -5.12 57.94
N THR A 17 13.58 -6.38 58.35
CA THR A 17 13.95 -7.52 57.48
C THR A 17 13.18 -7.57 56.18
N VAL A 18 11.90 -7.21 56.19
CA VAL A 18 11.05 -7.14 54.97
C VAL A 18 11.49 -6.00 54.05
N MET A 19 11.84 -4.84 54.64
CA MET A 19 12.29 -3.66 53.88
C MET A 19 13.67 -3.89 53.25
N ILE A 20 14.59 -4.54 53.99
CA ILE A 20 15.93 -4.90 53.47
C ILE A 20 15.81 -5.90 52.31
N LYS A 21 14.93 -6.91 52.44
CA LYS A 21 14.68 -7.88 51.35
C LYS A 21 14.05 -7.18 50.13
N ALA A 22 13.10 -6.25 50.31
CA ALA A 22 12.48 -5.50 49.23
C ALA A 22 13.53 -4.63 48.49
N VAL A 23 14.41 -3.93 49.24
CA VAL A 23 15.49 -3.14 48.63
C VAL A 23 16.47 -4.01 47.86
N PHE A 24 16.82 -5.19 48.40
CA PHE A 24 17.73 -6.12 47.75
C PHE A 24 17.14 -6.68 46.45
N ILE A 25 15.85 -7.03 46.45
CA ILE A 25 15.11 -7.45 45.25
C ILE A 25 15.08 -6.31 44.23
N ALA A 26 14.79 -5.09 44.67
CA ALA A 26 14.75 -3.92 43.76
C ALA A 26 16.14 -3.67 43.10
N ILE A 27 17.22 -3.82 43.84
CA ILE A 27 18.60 -3.68 43.32
C ILE A 27 18.89 -4.77 42.28
N ILE A 28 18.54 -6.04 42.57
CA ILE A 28 18.76 -7.15 41.66
C ILE A 28 17.93 -6.94 40.38
N THR A 29 16.66 -6.52 40.50
CA THR A 29 15.79 -6.19 39.36
C THR A 29 16.42 -5.08 38.49
N LEU A 30 16.89 -4.01 39.11
CA LEU A 30 17.62 -2.93 38.42
C LEU A 30 18.86 -3.41 37.68
N LEU A 31 19.65 -4.28 38.31
CA LEU A 31 20.84 -4.87 37.68
C LEU A 31 20.48 -5.76 36.50
N LEU A 32 19.37 -6.51 36.56
CA LEU A 32 18.90 -7.35 35.44
C LEU A 32 18.33 -6.54 34.28
N LEU A 33 17.87 -5.29 34.48
CA LEU A 33 17.45 -4.41 33.41
C LEU A 33 18.59 -3.96 32.49
N ILE A 34 19.83 -3.90 32.99
CA ILE A 34 20.99 -3.49 32.19
C ILE A 34 21.25 -4.46 31.03
N PRO A 35 21.44 -5.77 31.24
CA PRO A 35 21.62 -6.71 30.12
C PRO A 35 20.38 -6.79 29.23
N ALA A 36 19.17 -6.66 29.78
CA ALA A 36 17.94 -6.63 28.98
C ALA A 36 17.93 -5.42 28.02
N ALA A 37 18.33 -4.24 28.50
CA ALA A 37 18.46 -3.04 27.65
C ALA A 37 19.56 -3.21 26.57
N MET A 38 20.69 -3.80 26.90
CA MET A 38 21.77 -4.07 25.94
C MET A 38 21.33 -5.02 24.83
N ILE A 39 20.59 -6.09 25.16
CA ILE A 39 20.07 -7.02 24.16
C ILE A 39 19.00 -6.34 23.30
N SER A 40 18.12 -5.53 23.89
CA SER A 40 17.15 -4.74 23.14
C SER A 40 17.81 -3.81 22.13
N ASN A 41 18.85 -3.08 22.53
CA ASN A 41 19.62 -2.22 21.64
C ASN A 41 20.27 -2.99 20.48
N LEU A 42 20.86 -4.16 20.78
CA LEU A 42 21.45 -5.01 19.74
C LEU A 42 20.43 -5.51 18.73
N VAL A 43 19.22 -5.89 19.19
CA VAL A 43 18.12 -6.29 18.31
C VAL A 43 17.67 -5.11 17.44
N TYR A 44 17.56 -3.91 18.01
CA TYR A 44 17.23 -2.67 17.29
C TYR A 44 18.27 -2.33 16.22
N GLU A 45 19.55 -2.33 16.59
CA GLU A 45 20.65 -2.06 15.66
C GLU A 45 20.61 -3.03 14.47
N ARG A 46 20.41 -4.29 14.75
CA ARG A 46 20.35 -5.33 13.72
C ARG A 46 19.10 -5.19 12.81
N GLN A 47 17.96 -4.81 13.38
CA GLN A 47 16.76 -4.52 12.58
C GLN A 47 16.98 -3.32 11.66
N ASN A 48 17.61 -2.26 12.16
CA ASN A 48 17.93 -1.10 11.35
C ASN A 48 18.90 -1.45 10.21
N THR A 49 19.96 -2.20 10.48
CA THR A 49 20.90 -2.64 9.45
C THR A 49 20.23 -3.55 8.40
N LYS A 50 19.28 -4.40 8.84
CA LYS A 50 18.45 -5.18 7.90
C LYS A 50 17.62 -4.27 6.99
N ASN A 51 16.93 -3.27 7.56
CA ASN A 51 16.12 -2.32 6.82
C ASN A 51 16.98 -1.49 5.84
N GLU A 52 18.20 -1.12 6.23
CA GLU A 52 19.17 -0.47 5.34
C GLU A 52 19.55 -1.38 4.17
N ALA A 53 19.80 -2.67 4.43
CA ALA A 53 20.11 -3.64 3.37
C ALA A 53 18.94 -3.83 2.40
N ILE A 54 17.69 -3.90 2.90
CA ILE A 54 16.47 -3.95 2.09
C ILE A 54 16.36 -2.70 1.21
N ASN A 55 16.52 -1.52 1.81
CA ASN A 55 16.46 -0.25 1.08
C ASN A 55 17.55 -0.16 -0.01
N GLU A 56 18.79 -0.53 0.31
CA GLU A 56 19.89 -0.47 -0.65
C GLU A 56 19.68 -1.40 -1.87
N ILE A 57 19.16 -2.61 -1.63
CA ILE A 57 18.82 -3.54 -2.71
C ILE A 57 17.63 -3.01 -3.49
N GLY A 58 16.56 -2.57 -2.80
CA GLY A 58 15.36 -2.02 -3.41
C GLY A 58 15.63 -0.79 -4.28
N GLU A 59 16.55 0.09 -3.88
CA GLU A 59 16.96 1.25 -4.68
C GLU A 59 17.62 0.89 -6.02
N LYS A 60 18.22 -0.28 -6.11
CA LYS A 60 18.91 -0.76 -7.31
C LYS A 60 18.07 -1.71 -8.16
N TRP A 61 17.08 -2.36 -7.54
CA TRP A 61 16.27 -3.38 -8.20
C TRP A 61 14.85 -2.89 -8.48
N GLY A 62 14.17 -2.41 -7.47
CA GLY A 62 12.79 -1.98 -7.38
C GLY A 62 12.33 -2.17 -5.94
N LYS A 63 11.68 -1.15 -5.38
CA LYS A 63 11.11 -1.20 -4.03
C LYS A 63 9.82 -2.01 -4.02
N GLU A 64 9.15 -2.00 -2.89
CA GLU A 64 7.83 -2.59 -2.72
C GLU A 64 6.84 -1.98 -3.73
N GLN A 65 6.02 -2.82 -4.35
CA GLN A 65 5.13 -2.40 -5.41
C GLN A 65 3.66 -2.45 -4.99
N THR A 66 2.98 -1.36 -5.28
CA THR A 66 1.52 -1.29 -5.26
C THR A 66 1.05 -0.73 -6.60
N ILE A 67 0.18 -1.48 -7.28
CA ILE A 67 -0.44 -1.08 -8.53
C ILE A 67 -1.83 -0.52 -8.21
N THR A 68 -2.08 0.70 -8.64
CA THR A 68 -3.33 1.44 -8.39
C THR A 68 -3.92 1.90 -9.71
N GLY A 69 -5.06 1.39 -10.06
CA GLY A 69 -5.70 1.74 -11.34
C GLY A 69 -6.03 0.51 -12.18
N PRO A 70 -6.44 0.73 -13.46
CA PRO A 70 -6.40 2.02 -14.17
C PRO A 70 -7.52 3.00 -13.77
N PHE A 71 -7.27 4.31 -14.02
CA PHE A 71 -8.27 5.37 -13.90
C PHE A 71 -8.39 6.10 -15.24
N LEU A 72 -9.62 6.28 -15.69
CA LEU A 72 -9.92 7.17 -16.80
C LEU A 72 -10.19 8.56 -16.25
N THR A 73 -9.41 9.55 -16.70
CA THR A 73 -9.59 10.95 -16.29
C THR A 73 -9.88 11.82 -17.49
N ILE A 74 -10.95 12.62 -17.39
CA ILE A 74 -11.40 13.52 -18.44
C ILE A 74 -11.35 14.95 -17.90
N PRO A 75 -10.50 15.82 -18.46
CA PRO A 75 -10.49 17.23 -18.10
C PRO A 75 -11.78 17.92 -18.59
N PHE A 76 -12.28 18.89 -17.84
CA PHE A 76 -13.38 19.74 -18.28
C PHE A 76 -13.22 21.17 -17.77
N THR A 77 -13.82 22.14 -18.47
CA THR A 77 -13.83 23.55 -18.07
C THR A 77 -14.97 23.79 -17.08
N LYS A 78 -14.63 24.27 -15.89
CA LYS A 78 -15.59 24.74 -14.90
C LYS A 78 -15.64 26.25 -14.87
N HIS A 79 -16.83 26.83 -15.07
CA HIS A 79 -17.07 28.27 -14.99
C HIS A 79 -17.42 28.66 -13.56
N ILE A 80 -16.59 29.48 -12.91
CA ILE A 80 -16.74 29.89 -11.50
C ILE A 80 -16.95 31.40 -11.45
N LYS A 81 -17.99 31.85 -10.76
CA LYS A 81 -18.14 33.26 -10.39
C LYS A 81 -17.22 33.60 -9.22
N ARG A 82 -16.37 34.59 -9.40
CA ARG A 82 -15.51 35.13 -8.36
C ARG A 82 -15.72 36.63 -8.22
N TYR A 83 -15.98 37.09 -7.01
CA TYR A 83 -16.03 38.53 -6.73
C TYR A 83 -14.63 39.15 -6.88
N SER A 84 -14.51 40.18 -7.75
CA SER A 84 -13.29 40.99 -7.90
C SER A 84 -13.39 42.22 -6.98
N PRO A 85 -12.62 42.29 -5.90
CA PRO A 85 -12.62 43.47 -5.02
C PRO A 85 -12.16 44.75 -5.73
N LYS A 86 -11.37 44.59 -6.78
CA LYS A 86 -10.79 45.70 -7.58
C LYS A 86 -11.82 46.41 -8.44
N ASP A 87 -12.77 45.63 -8.98
CA ASP A 87 -13.77 46.15 -9.91
C ASP A 87 -15.18 46.19 -9.27
N SER A 88 -15.32 45.71 -8.03
CA SER A 88 -16.58 45.56 -7.29
C SER A 88 -17.68 44.81 -8.09
N THR A 89 -17.26 43.87 -8.96
CA THR A 89 -18.13 43.10 -9.83
C THR A 89 -17.78 41.61 -9.78
N ASP A 90 -18.74 40.77 -10.14
CA ASP A 90 -18.53 39.33 -10.31
C ASP A 90 -17.85 39.09 -11.68
N VAL A 91 -16.70 38.41 -11.66
CA VAL A 91 -15.96 37.98 -12.84
C VAL A 91 -16.10 36.48 -13.02
N TRP A 92 -16.38 36.02 -14.22
CA TRP A 92 -16.33 34.61 -14.56
C TRP A 92 -14.87 34.18 -14.76
N ILE A 93 -14.48 33.12 -14.07
CA ILE A 93 -13.14 32.51 -14.21
C ILE A 93 -13.35 31.09 -14.71
N GLU A 94 -12.58 30.72 -15.72
CA GLU A 94 -12.47 29.33 -16.18
C GLU A 94 -11.39 28.59 -15.41
N ARG A 95 -11.70 27.38 -14.96
CA ARG A 95 -10.78 26.49 -14.28
C ARG A 95 -10.91 25.10 -14.90
N THR A 96 -9.78 24.45 -15.15
CA THR A 96 -9.78 23.04 -15.53
C THR A 96 -9.97 22.17 -14.30
N ASP A 97 -11.04 21.40 -14.30
CA ASP A 97 -11.38 20.39 -13.34
C ASP A 97 -11.32 19.00 -14.00
N TYR A 98 -11.36 17.93 -13.21
CA TYR A 98 -11.18 16.57 -13.68
C TYR A 98 -12.35 15.68 -13.25
N LEU A 99 -12.92 14.95 -14.20
CA LEU A 99 -13.84 13.84 -13.97
C LEU A 99 -13.02 12.55 -13.98
N ASN A 100 -13.02 11.83 -12.86
CA ASN A 100 -12.33 10.57 -12.71
C ASN A 100 -13.35 9.42 -12.74
N MET A 101 -13.04 8.38 -13.50
CA MET A 101 -13.85 7.18 -13.64
C MET A 101 -13.03 5.94 -13.35
N LEU A 102 -13.64 4.97 -12.69
CA LEU A 102 -13.09 3.65 -12.41
C LEU A 102 -13.71 2.60 -13.34
N PRO A 103 -13.02 1.48 -13.62
CA PRO A 103 -13.54 0.40 -14.43
C PRO A 103 -14.85 -0.21 -13.88
N GLU A 104 -15.71 -0.70 -14.76
CA GLU A 104 -16.83 -1.58 -14.38
C GLU A 104 -16.28 -2.95 -13.98
N ASN A 105 -15.46 -3.56 -14.84
CA ASN A 105 -14.78 -4.81 -14.59
C ASN A 105 -13.26 -4.58 -14.66
N LEU A 106 -12.53 -5.17 -13.73
CA LEU A 106 -11.07 -5.17 -13.70
C LEU A 106 -10.58 -6.58 -13.38
N ASN A 107 -9.95 -7.21 -14.36
CA ASN A 107 -9.28 -8.50 -14.20
C ASN A 107 -7.78 -8.29 -14.12
N ILE A 108 -7.14 -8.87 -13.13
CA ILE A 108 -5.70 -8.83 -12.93
C ILE A 108 -5.20 -10.27 -12.81
N SER A 109 -4.32 -10.68 -13.70
CA SER A 109 -3.64 -11.96 -13.60
C SER A 109 -2.13 -11.76 -13.55
N GLY A 110 -1.47 -12.34 -12.55
CA GLY A 110 -0.06 -12.12 -12.33
C GLY A 110 0.73 -13.37 -11.98
N SER A 111 1.96 -13.43 -12.48
CA SER A 111 2.96 -14.38 -12.02
C SER A 111 4.10 -13.63 -11.34
N ILE A 112 4.56 -14.17 -10.20
CA ILE A 112 5.65 -13.61 -9.43
C ILE A 112 6.77 -14.66 -9.39
N ALA A 113 7.98 -14.27 -9.79
CA ALA A 113 9.20 -15.08 -9.71
C ALA A 113 10.15 -14.49 -8.66
N PRO A 114 10.08 -14.92 -7.40
CA PRO A 114 10.91 -14.41 -6.31
C PRO A 114 12.35 -14.91 -6.41
N GLU A 115 13.26 -14.06 -5.96
CA GLU A 115 14.71 -14.35 -5.94
C GLU A 115 15.29 -13.83 -4.62
N LYS A 116 16.21 -14.60 -4.02
CA LYS A 116 16.93 -14.18 -2.83
C LYS A 116 18.18 -13.38 -3.19
N ARG A 117 18.31 -12.19 -2.64
CA ARG A 117 19.51 -11.36 -2.74
C ARG A 117 20.15 -11.20 -1.38
N TYR A 118 21.45 -11.03 -1.35
CA TYR A 118 22.22 -10.93 -0.12
C TYR A 118 22.94 -9.59 -0.04
N ARG A 119 22.87 -8.95 1.15
CA ARG A 119 23.67 -7.79 1.48
C ARG A 119 24.34 -8.05 2.85
N GLY A 120 25.66 -8.31 2.85
CA GLY A 120 26.34 -8.81 4.03
C GLY A 120 25.72 -10.13 4.48
N ILE A 121 25.20 -10.16 5.72
CA ILE A 121 24.54 -11.33 6.31
C ILE A 121 23.01 -11.32 6.13
N PHE A 122 22.46 -10.25 5.54
CA PHE A 122 21.02 -10.08 5.38
C PHE A 122 20.55 -10.64 4.04
N GLU A 123 19.48 -11.39 4.09
CA GLU A 123 18.76 -11.93 2.96
C GLU A 123 17.54 -11.03 2.69
N VAL A 124 17.36 -10.64 1.43
CA VAL A 124 16.26 -9.79 0.97
C VAL A 124 15.58 -10.51 -0.19
N ILE A 125 14.25 -10.55 -0.17
CA ILE A 125 13.47 -11.10 -1.28
C ILE A 125 13.21 -9.99 -2.27
N VAL A 126 13.64 -10.22 -3.50
CA VAL A 126 13.26 -9.43 -4.68
C VAL A 126 12.48 -10.34 -5.63
N TYR A 127 11.78 -9.74 -6.59
CA TYR A 127 11.03 -10.51 -7.57
C TYR A 127 10.96 -9.82 -8.93
N ASN A 128 10.76 -10.62 -9.96
CA ASN A 128 10.21 -10.19 -11.23
C ASN A 128 8.75 -10.60 -11.28
N SER A 129 7.90 -9.77 -11.83
CA SER A 129 6.49 -10.09 -12.04
C SER A 129 6.06 -9.77 -13.46
N ASP A 130 5.12 -10.57 -13.96
CA ASP A 130 4.44 -10.38 -15.24
C ASP A 130 2.96 -10.30 -14.93
N ILE A 131 2.36 -9.12 -15.14
CA ILE A 131 1.02 -8.78 -14.67
C ILE A 131 0.20 -8.27 -15.85
N SER A 132 -0.85 -9.01 -16.19
CA SER A 132 -1.83 -8.60 -17.19
C SER A 132 -3.02 -7.96 -16.50
N LEU A 133 -3.44 -6.81 -17.02
CA LEU A 133 -4.63 -6.10 -16.58
C LEU A 133 -5.53 -5.91 -17.79
N ASP A 134 -6.79 -6.31 -17.66
CA ASP A 134 -7.83 -6.09 -18.66
C ASP A 134 -9.17 -5.76 -18.00
N GLY A 135 -10.07 -5.17 -18.78
CA GLY A 135 -11.38 -4.77 -18.31
C GLY A 135 -12.09 -3.80 -19.24
N ASP A 136 -13.09 -3.16 -18.70
CA ASP A 136 -13.91 -2.18 -19.42
C ASP A 136 -14.39 -1.07 -18.49
N PHE A 137 -14.74 0.07 -19.07
CA PHE A 137 -15.40 1.16 -18.37
C PHE A 137 -16.87 1.20 -18.74
N SER A 138 -17.75 1.41 -17.77
CA SER A 138 -19.18 1.58 -18.05
C SER A 138 -19.46 2.91 -18.75
N THR A 139 -20.56 2.96 -19.49
CA THR A 139 -21.09 4.21 -20.01
C THR A 139 -21.48 5.14 -18.86
N LEU A 140 -21.02 6.38 -18.89
CA LEU A 140 -21.28 7.37 -17.84
C LEU A 140 -22.10 8.52 -18.37
N ASN A 141 -23.20 8.85 -17.67
CA ASN A 141 -23.99 10.03 -17.95
C ASN A 141 -23.37 11.28 -17.30
N ILE A 142 -22.86 12.20 -18.11
CA ILE A 142 -22.21 13.43 -17.64
C ILE A 142 -23.15 14.38 -16.88
N LYS A 143 -24.47 14.28 -17.13
CA LYS A 143 -25.48 15.13 -16.46
C LYS A 143 -25.55 14.85 -14.95
N ASP A 144 -25.17 13.66 -14.50
CA ASP A 144 -25.12 13.31 -13.09
C ASP A 144 -24.06 14.12 -12.32
N PHE A 145 -23.15 14.81 -13.06
CA PHE A 145 -22.06 15.62 -12.52
C PHE A 145 -22.22 17.12 -12.79
N ASP A 146 -23.37 17.55 -13.34
CA ASP A 146 -23.63 18.95 -13.75
C ASP A 146 -22.59 19.48 -14.76
N ILE A 147 -22.10 18.60 -15.67
CA ILE A 147 -21.14 18.94 -16.72
C ILE A 147 -21.89 19.05 -18.05
N GLU A 148 -21.66 20.15 -18.77
CA GLU A 148 -22.16 20.30 -20.15
C GLU A 148 -21.16 19.63 -21.12
N ALA A 149 -21.69 18.94 -22.14
CA ALA A 149 -20.86 18.24 -23.13
C ALA A 149 -19.83 19.14 -23.85
N LYS A 150 -20.16 20.43 -24.02
CA LYS A 150 -19.26 21.44 -24.64
C LYS A 150 -18.03 21.76 -23.81
N ASP A 151 -18.11 21.54 -22.48
CA ASP A 151 -17.04 21.85 -21.54
C ASP A 151 -16.07 20.66 -21.35
N LEU A 152 -16.40 19.47 -21.87
CA LEU A 152 -15.53 18.30 -21.82
C LEU A 152 -14.38 18.39 -22.84
N HIS A 153 -13.18 18.11 -22.38
CA HIS A 153 -11.98 18.03 -23.23
C HIS A 153 -11.69 16.57 -23.60
N LEU A 154 -12.55 15.94 -24.40
CA LEU A 154 -12.53 14.52 -24.74
C LEU A 154 -11.21 14.07 -25.41
N ASN A 155 -10.59 14.97 -26.19
CA ASN A 155 -9.29 14.71 -26.84
C ASN A 155 -8.10 14.80 -25.88
N ASN A 156 -8.31 15.30 -24.66
CA ASN A 156 -7.31 15.44 -23.63
C ASN A 156 -7.53 14.45 -22.46
N ALA A 157 -8.40 13.47 -22.66
CA ALA A 157 -8.60 12.39 -21.71
C ALA A 157 -7.34 11.51 -21.61
N PHE A 158 -7.16 10.86 -20.49
CA PHE A 158 -6.01 9.96 -20.29
C PHE A 158 -6.34 8.83 -19.33
N LEU A 159 -5.72 7.69 -19.56
CA LEU A 159 -5.71 6.57 -18.64
C LEU A 159 -4.47 6.64 -17.78
N SER A 160 -4.61 6.54 -16.46
CA SER A 160 -3.49 6.56 -15.51
C SER A 160 -3.42 5.28 -14.70
N ILE A 161 -2.19 4.87 -14.38
CA ILE A 161 -1.90 3.75 -13.48
C ILE A 161 -0.86 4.23 -12.49
N GLY A 162 -1.16 4.06 -11.19
CA GLY A 162 -0.22 4.27 -10.10
C GLY A 162 0.71 3.06 -9.97
N ILE A 163 2.00 3.32 -9.91
CA ILE A 163 3.05 2.33 -9.63
C ILE A 163 3.96 2.98 -8.59
N SER A 164 4.16 2.28 -7.46
CA SER A 164 4.90 2.85 -6.32
C SER A 164 6.33 3.21 -6.67
N ASP A 165 7.03 2.36 -7.40
CA ASP A 165 8.40 2.60 -7.85
C ASP A 165 8.55 2.30 -9.34
N LEU A 166 8.60 3.36 -10.15
CA LEU A 166 8.73 3.28 -11.61
C LEU A 166 10.05 2.66 -12.09
N ARG A 167 11.08 2.61 -11.24
CA ARG A 167 12.38 1.98 -11.57
C ARG A 167 12.26 0.48 -11.78
N GLY A 168 11.18 -0.13 -11.23
CA GLY A 168 10.88 -1.54 -11.43
C GLY A 168 10.34 -1.88 -12.82
N ILE A 169 9.88 -0.92 -13.61
CA ILE A 169 9.34 -1.18 -14.96
C ILE A 169 10.47 -1.68 -15.87
N GLU A 170 10.29 -2.85 -16.50
CA GLU A 170 11.33 -3.51 -17.30
C GLU A 170 11.22 -3.22 -18.79
N GLU A 171 10.02 -2.92 -19.28
CA GLU A 171 9.79 -2.71 -20.72
C GLU A 171 8.71 -1.65 -20.95
N GLN A 172 8.60 -1.18 -22.19
CA GLN A 172 7.53 -0.29 -22.61
C GLN A 172 6.18 -0.99 -22.42
N ILE A 173 5.21 -0.23 -21.92
CA ILE A 173 3.86 -0.72 -21.69
C ILE A 173 2.95 -0.16 -22.77
N ASP A 174 2.33 -1.07 -23.53
CA ASP A 174 1.39 -0.75 -24.60
C ASP A 174 -0.04 -0.99 -24.11
N LEU A 175 -0.86 0.04 -24.21
CA LEU A 175 -2.29 0.01 -23.89
C LEU A 175 -3.09 -0.34 -25.15
N LYS A 176 -3.84 -1.42 -25.13
CA LYS A 176 -4.95 -1.66 -26.05
C LYS A 176 -6.17 -0.93 -25.50
N TRP A 177 -6.73 0.00 -26.28
CA TRP A 177 -7.95 0.74 -25.97
C TRP A 177 -8.93 0.58 -27.12
N GLY A 178 -9.94 -0.26 -26.93
CA GLY A 178 -10.75 -0.76 -28.03
C GLY A 178 -9.88 -1.40 -29.12
N GLU A 179 -9.99 -0.88 -30.35
CA GLU A 179 -9.18 -1.32 -31.48
C GLU A 179 -7.82 -0.58 -31.62
N ASN A 180 -7.58 0.43 -30.79
CA ASN A 180 -6.40 1.27 -30.87
C ASN A 180 -5.33 0.81 -29.88
N THR A 181 -4.06 1.02 -30.28
CA THR A 181 -2.91 0.86 -29.36
C THR A 181 -2.31 2.22 -29.04
N LYS A 182 -2.05 2.47 -27.76
CA LYS A 182 -1.39 3.65 -27.20
C LYS A 182 -0.21 3.23 -26.36
N VAL A 183 0.73 4.12 -26.18
CA VAL A 183 1.90 3.90 -25.32
C VAL A 183 1.75 4.68 -24.03
N PHE A 184 2.06 4.06 -22.91
CA PHE A 184 2.14 4.78 -21.64
C PHE A 184 3.39 5.67 -21.58
N ASN A 185 3.21 6.86 -21.06
CA ASN A 185 4.26 7.82 -20.76
C ASN A 185 4.51 7.89 -19.24
N PRO A 186 5.74 8.17 -18.79
CA PRO A 186 6.03 8.33 -17.38
C PRO A 186 5.41 9.60 -16.81
N GLY A 187 5.07 9.55 -15.52
CA GLY A 187 4.54 10.67 -14.74
C GLY A 187 3.03 10.66 -14.60
N THR A 188 2.54 11.51 -13.72
CA THR A 188 1.11 11.70 -13.42
C THR A 188 0.69 13.09 -13.91
N ILE A 189 -0.42 13.17 -14.65
CA ILE A 189 -0.98 14.45 -15.13
C ILE A 189 -1.65 15.20 -13.96
N THR A 190 -2.23 14.45 -13.03
CA THR A 190 -2.85 14.98 -11.80
C THR A 190 -2.42 14.13 -10.61
N THR A 191 -2.23 14.75 -9.46
CA THR A 191 -1.85 14.07 -8.20
C THR A 191 -3.05 13.77 -7.30
N ASN A 192 -4.27 13.96 -7.79
CA ASN A 192 -5.49 13.80 -7.00
C ASN A 192 -5.73 12.37 -6.52
N ILE A 193 -5.23 11.36 -7.24
CA ILE A 193 -5.44 9.95 -6.91
C ILE A 193 -4.11 9.25 -6.63
N ILE A 194 -3.11 9.48 -7.47
CA ILE A 194 -1.80 8.84 -7.43
C ILE A 194 -0.69 9.88 -7.49
N SER A 195 0.36 9.70 -6.70
CA SER A 195 1.55 10.59 -6.68
C SER A 195 2.67 10.12 -7.61
N SER A 196 2.68 8.85 -7.98
CA SER A 196 3.66 8.20 -8.86
C SER A 196 2.93 7.26 -9.82
N GLY A 197 3.29 7.25 -11.09
CA GLY A 197 2.64 6.40 -12.07
C GLY A 197 2.97 6.75 -13.51
N ILE A 198 2.19 6.17 -14.41
CA ILE A 198 2.26 6.33 -15.86
C ILE A 198 0.90 6.74 -16.40
N ASN A 199 0.87 7.37 -17.56
CA ASN A 199 -0.36 7.79 -18.22
C ASN A 199 -0.31 7.53 -19.73
N ALA A 200 -1.47 7.28 -20.33
CA ALA A 200 -1.64 7.16 -21.78
C ALA A 200 -2.72 8.16 -22.24
N PRO A 201 -2.41 9.06 -23.19
CA PRO A 201 -3.40 9.98 -23.74
C PRO A 201 -4.43 9.23 -24.57
N LEU A 202 -5.69 9.57 -24.37
CA LEU A 202 -6.83 8.97 -25.04
C LEU A 202 -7.68 10.02 -25.78
N ASN A 203 -8.29 9.59 -26.87
CA ASN A 203 -9.39 10.29 -27.51
C ASN A 203 -10.66 9.51 -27.20
N ILE A 204 -11.58 10.13 -26.48
CA ILE A 204 -12.84 9.49 -26.08
C ILE A 204 -13.97 10.04 -26.92
N SER A 205 -14.99 9.23 -27.13
CA SER A 205 -16.20 9.62 -27.82
C SER A 205 -17.38 9.66 -26.86
N VAL A 206 -18.34 10.51 -27.17
CA VAL A 206 -19.66 10.53 -26.52
C VAL A 206 -20.73 10.12 -27.52
N ASN A 207 -21.80 9.51 -27.03
CA ASN A 207 -22.96 9.21 -27.85
C ASN A 207 -23.83 10.48 -28.12
N SER A 208 -24.90 10.33 -28.87
CA SER A 208 -25.85 11.44 -29.18
C SER A 208 -26.53 12.00 -27.91
N ASN A 209 -26.57 11.26 -26.82
CA ASN A 209 -27.14 11.69 -25.54
C ASN A 209 -26.13 12.42 -24.67
N GLY A 210 -24.83 12.45 -25.06
CA GLY A 210 -23.73 13.02 -24.28
C GLY A 210 -23.10 12.07 -23.30
N ASP A 211 -23.46 10.76 -23.31
CA ASP A 211 -22.85 9.79 -22.42
C ASP A 211 -21.48 9.38 -22.95
N ILE A 212 -20.51 9.25 -22.06
CA ILE A 212 -19.18 8.75 -22.38
C ILE A 212 -19.29 7.27 -22.73
N LEU A 213 -18.75 6.90 -23.92
CA LEU A 213 -18.80 5.52 -24.38
C LEU A 213 -17.78 4.64 -23.62
N SER A 214 -18.21 3.42 -23.34
CA SER A 214 -17.36 2.37 -22.80
C SER A 214 -16.42 1.83 -23.88
N GLU A 215 -15.15 1.61 -23.48
CA GLU A 215 -14.17 0.92 -24.30
C GLU A 215 -13.46 -0.13 -23.46
N PRO A 216 -13.19 -1.32 -24.00
CA PRO A 216 -12.36 -2.30 -23.34
C PRO A 216 -10.90 -1.86 -23.36
N PHE A 217 -10.17 -2.20 -22.29
CA PHE A 217 -8.75 -1.98 -22.21
C PHE A 217 -7.99 -3.27 -21.87
N ALA A 218 -6.76 -3.36 -22.34
CA ALA A 218 -5.83 -4.41 -21.92
C ALA A 218 -4.39 -3.93 -22.02
N PHE A 219 -3.56 -4.29 -21.07
CA PHE A 219 -2.12 -4.04 -21.08
C PHE A 219 -1.39 -5.02 -20.17
N ASN A 220 -0.09 -5.15 -20.39
CA ASN A 220 0.79 -6.00 -19.59
C ASN A 220 1.89 -5.17 -18.95
N VAL A 221 2.23 -5.47 -17.69
CA VAL A 221 3.27 -4.78 -16.93
C VAL A 221 4.28 -5.80 -16.43
N LYS A 222 5.52 -5.74 -16.93
CA LYS A 222 6.64 -6.44 -16.31
C LYS A 222 7.30 -5.54 -15.30
N LEU A 223 7.31 -5.98 -14.05
CA LEU A 223 7.67 -5.13 -12.92
C LEU A 223 8.59 -5.88 -11.95
N LYS A 224 9.72 -5.26 -11.65
CA LYS A 224 10.60 -5.65 -10.56
C LYS A 224 10.11 -5.04 -9.25
N GLY A 225 10.27 -5.79 -8.18
CA GLY A 225 9.96 -5.29 -6.84
C GLY A 225 10.69 -6.06 -5.75
N SER A 226 10.41 -5.69 -4.51
CA SER A 226 10.92 -6.34 -3.31
C SER A 226 9.80 -6.49 -2.27
N GLU A 227 9.94 -7.48 -1.41
CA GLU A 227 9.12 -7.76 -0.24
C GLU A 227 7.64 -8.03 -0.51
N TYR A 228 6.90 -7.12 -1.18
CA TYR A 228 5.47 -7.34 -1.45
C TYR A 228 5.03 -6.83 -2.82
N LEU A 229 3.91 -7.39 -3.30
CA LEU A 229 3.15 -6.91 -4.45
C LEU A 229 1.69 -6.76 -4.04
N ARG A 230 1.15 -5.57 -4.21
CA ARG A 230 -0.23 -5.21 -3.83
C ARG A 230 -0.99 -4.54 -4.96
N PHE A 231 -2.32 -4.67 -4.92
CA PHE A 231 -3.25 -4.06 -5.86
C PHE A 231 -4.30 -3.26 -5.10
N VAL A 232 -4.76 -2.17 -5.72
CA VAL A 232 -5.91 -1.41 -5.23
C VAL A 232 -7.13 -1.80 -6.06
N PRO A 233 -8.24 -2.28 -5.44
CA PRO A 233 -9.40 -2.77 -6.15
C PRO A 233 -10.26 -1.61 -6.69
N VAL A 234 -9.94 -1.10 -7.88
CA VAL A 234 -10.64 0.05 -8.47
C VAL A 234 -11.84 -0.35 -9.34
N GLY A 235 -11.92 -1.58 -9.82
CA GLY A 235 -13.08 -2.07 -10.56
C GLY A 235 -14.36 -2.06 -9.71
N LYS A 236 -15.52 -1.92 -10.32
CA LYS A 236 -16.79 -2.19 -9.65
C LYS A 236 -16.85 -3.66 -9.23
N ILE A 237 -16.30 -4.52 -10.08
CA ILE A 237 -15.88 -5.88 -9.76
C ILE A 237 -14.38 -5.95 -10.07
N THR A 238 -13.57 -6.36 -9.11
CA THR A 238 -12.14 -6.57 -9.28
C THR A 238 -11.79 -8.02 -8.99
N ASP A 239 -11.36 -8.74 -10.01
CA ASP A 239 -10.87 -10.11 -9.91
C ASP A 239 -9.35 -10.13 -10.02
N VAL A 240 -8.67 -10.77 -9.06
CA VAL A 240 -7.22 -10.90 -9.04
C VAL A 240 -6.84 -12.36 -8.90
N GLU A 241 -5.98 -12.85 -9.80
CA GLU A 241 -5.30 -14.14 -9.69
C GLU A 241 -3.79 -13.93 -9.63
N LEU A 242 -3.16 -14.42 -8.57
CA LEU A 242 -1.70 -14.41 -8.43
C LEU A 242 -1.17 -15.82 -8.26
N LYS A 243 -0.06 -16.11 -8.94
CA LYS A 243 0.69 -17.35 -8.83
C LYS A 243 2.18 -17.10 -8.63
N SER A 244 2.83 -17.95 -7.87
CA SER A 244 4.27 -17.88 -7.63
C SER A 244 4.79 -19.27 -7.21
N ASP A 245 6.08 -19.50 -7.42
CA ASP A 245 6.82 -20.65 -6.89
C ASP A 245 7.30 -20.44 -5.43
N TRP A 246 6.90 -19.35 -4.78
CA TRP A 246 7.22 -19.05 -3.39
C TRP A 246 6.37 -19.84 -2.42
N SER A 247 7.00 -20.66 -1.56
CA SER A 247 6.29 -21.58 -0.65
C SER A 247 5.78 -20.94 0.65
N THR A 248 6.20 -19.71 0.98
CA THR A 248 5.83 -19.04 2.25
C THR A 248 5.20 -17.66 2.01
N PRO A 249 4.08 -17.57 1.27
CA PRO A 249 3.38 -16.31 1.08
C PRO A 249 2.70 -15.86 2.38
N SER A 250 2.61 -14.55 2.57
CA SER A 250 1.71 -13.94 3.54
C SER A 250 0.73 -13.04 2.80
N PHE A 251 -0.54 -13.38 2.84
CA PHE A 251 -1.58 -12.55 2.23
C PHE A 251 -1.98 -11.47 3.24
N ASP A 252 -1.87 -10.20 2.83
CA ASP A 252 -2.05 -9.04 3.70
C ASP A 252 -2.77 -7.91 2.98
N GLY A 253 -3.23 -6.91 3.76
CA GLY A 253 -3.94 -5.74 3.30
C GLY A 253 -5.43 -5.76 3.65
N ALA A 254 -6.22 -4.97 2.92
CA ALA A 254 -7.64 -4.79 3.23
C ALA A 254 -8.48 -6.04 2.95
N PHE A 255 -8.04 -6.94 2.06
CA PHE A 255 -8.76 -8.13 1.64
C PHE A 255 -7.86 -9.36 1.65
N LEU A 256 -8.35 -10.45 2.22
CA LEU A 256 -7.71 -11.77 2.11
C LEU A 256 -8.24 -12.51 0.88
N PRO A 257 -7.48 -13.46 0.30
CA PRO A 257 -7.95 -14.22 -0.86
C PRO A 257 -9.17 -15.08 -0.50
N ASP A 258 -10.17 -15.11 -1.40
CA ASP A 258 -11.35 -15.98 -1.30
C ASP A 258 -10.95 -17.44 -1.43
N HIS A 259 -10.03 -17.71 -2.36
CA HIS A 259 -9.46 -19.04 -2.59
C HIS A 259 -7.94 -18.97 -2.64
N ARG A 260 -7.30 -19.92 -1.98
CA ARG A 260 -5.84 -20.07 -2.03
C ARG A 260 -5.40 -21.51 -1.93
N THR A 261 -4.37 -21.84 -2.68
CA THR A 261 -3.63 -23.08 -2.55
C THR A 261 -2.18 -22.75 -2.28
N VAL A 262 -1.62 -23.28 -1.21
CA VAL A 262 -0.20 -23.09 -0.84
C VAL A 262 0.43 -24.45 -0.67
N SER A 263 1.59 -24.66 -1.30
CA SER A 263 2.35 -25.90 -1.26
C SER A 263 3.86 -25.59 -1.21
N ASP A 264 4.67 -26.62 -1.07
CA ASP A 264 6.14 -26.49 -1.13
C ASP A 264 6.63 -25.99 -2.50
N SER A 265 5.82 -26.17 -3.56
CA SER A 265 6.13 -25.73 -4.92
C SER A 265 5.61 -24.32 -5.25
N GLY A 266 4.95 -23.64 -4.29
CA GLY A 266 4.46 -22.29 -4.49
C GLY A 266 3.00 -22.09 -4.11
N PHE A 267 2.40 -21.02 -4.62
CA PHE A 267 1.01 -20.67 -4.33
C PHE A 267 0.22 -20.22 -5.57
N VAL A 268 -1.09 -20.37 -5.47
CA VAL A 268 -2.09 -19.69 -6.30
C VAL A 268 -3.12 -19.08 -5.36
N ALA A 269 -3.47 -17.81 -5.57
CA ALA A 269 -4.43 -17.08 -4.74
C ALA A 269 -5.35 -16.23 -5.60
N ASN A 270 -6.64 -16.20 -5.27
CA ASN A 270 -7.69 -15.52 -6.00
C ASN A 270 -8.47 -14.60 -5.06
N TRP A 271 -8.74 -13.38 -5.51
CA TRP A 271 -9.60 -12.41 -4.82
C TRP A 271 -10.71 -11.95 -5.77
N ASN A 272 -11.91 -11.76 -5.22
CA ASN A 272 -13.02 -11.10 -5.88
C ASN A 272 -13.51 -9.97 -4.98
N VAL A 273 -13.24 -8.71 -5.36
CA VAL A 273 -13.57 -7.54 -4.56
C VAL A 273 -14.62 -6.70 -5.27
N LEU A 274 -15.76 -6.51 -4.59
CA LEU A 274 -16.86 -5.70 -5.08
C LEU A 274 -16.69 -4.23 -4.64
N HIS A 275 -17.21 -3.28 -5.43
CA HIS A 275 -17.21 -1.86 -5.09
C HIS A 275 -17.89 -1.54 -3.75
N LEU A 276 -18.82 -2.41 -3.32
CA LEU A 276 -19.49 -2.28 -2.01
C LEU A 276 -18.56 -2.56 -0.82
N ASN A 277 -17.41 -3.19 -1.06
CA ASN A 277 -16.42 -3.50 -0.03
C ASN A 277 -15.43 -2.36 0.21
N ARG A 278 -15.52 -1.24 -0.50
CA ARG A 278 -14.59 -0.10 -0.44
C ARG A 278 -15.31 1.23 -0.27
N ASN A 279 -14.62 2.25 0.22
CA ASN A 279 -15.22 3.52 0.61
C ASN A 279 -14.89 4.66 -0.37
N TYR A 280 -15.07 4.43 -1.67
CA TYR A 280 -14.98 5.46 -2.73
C TYR A 280 -15.89 5.10 -3.90
N PRO A 281 -16.46 6.11 -4.62
CA PRO A 281 -17.41 5.91 -5.71
C PRO A 281 -16.73 5.42 -7.00
N GLN A 282 -17.54 5.03 -8.01
CA GLN A 282 -17.04 4.64 -9.34
C GLN A 282 -16.66 5.86 -10.20
N ALA A 283 -17.20 7.04 -9.92
CA ALA A 283 -16.81 8.28 -10.58
C ALA A 283 -16.96 9.46 -9.63
N TRP A 284 -16.09 10.47 -9.78
CA TRP A 284 -16.12 11.70 -8.97
C TRP A 284 -15.37 12.85 -9.63
N LEU A 285 -15.61 14.07 -9.12
CA LEU A 285 -14.94 15.29 -9.57
C LEU A 285 -13.83 15.67 -8.59
N ASN A 286 -12.64 15.97 -9.09
CA ASN A 286 -11.47 16.57 -8.41
C ASN A 286 -11.08 16.03 -7.03
N SER A 287 -12.03 15.58 -6.21
CA SER A 287 -11.79 15.24 -4.80
C SER A 287 -10.75 14.13 -4.64
N GLU A 288 -9.97 14.25 -3.57
CA GLU A 288 -9.06 13.20 -3.17
C GLU A 288 -9.83 12.08 -2.45
N HIS A 289 -9.61 10.85 -2.92
CA HIS A 289 -10.04 9.65 -2.21
C HIS A 289 -8.81 8.83 -1.85
N ARG A 290 -8.78 8.30 -0.63
CA ARG A 290 -7.67 7.46 -0.14
C ARG A 290 -7.83 6.03 -0.61
N VAL A 291 -7.78 5.84 -1.93
CA VAL A 291 -7.97 4.52 -2.55
C VAL A 291 -6.93 3.50 -2.09
N GLN A 292 -5.73 3.94 -1.73
CA GLN A 292 -4.61 3.10 -1.27
C GLN A 292 -4.92 2.35 0.04
N GLU A 293 -5.84 2.85 0.87
CA GLU A 293 -6.24 2.18 2.11
C GLU A 293 -6.93 0.83 1.85
N SER A 294 -7.41 0.60 0.63
CA SER A 294 -8.02 -0.67 0.20
C SER A 294 -7.02 -1.63 -0.47
N ALA A 295 -5.72 -1.33 -0.46
CA ALA A 295 -4.71 -2.18 -1.07
C ALA A 295 -4.63 -3.55 -0.40
N PHE A 296 -4.46 -4.60 -1.21
CA PHE A 296 -4.31 -6.00 -0.78
C PHE A 296 -3.34 -6.73 -1.69
N GLY A 297 -2.82 -7.86 -1.24
CA GLY A 297 -1.92 -8.66 -2.07
C GLY A 297 -1.13 -9.68 -1.28
N VAL A 298 0.13 -9.86 -1.65
CA VAL A 298 1.03 -10.87 -1.09
C VAL A 298 2.34 -10.25 -0.64
N ASP A 299 2.76 -10.59 0.57
CA ASP A 299 4.09 -10.35 1.11
C ASP A 299 4.92 -11.64 0.96
N LEU A 300 6.10 -11.51 0.38
CA LEU A 300 7.04 -12.61 0.17
C LEU A 300 7.96 -12.70 1.40
N LEU A 301 7.48 -13.41 2.43
CA LEU A 301 8.20 -13.49 3.69
C LEU A 301 9.33 -14.53 3.64
N LEU A 302 10.45 -14.19 4.25
CA LEU A 302 11.42 -15.19 4.65
C LEU A 302 10.85 -16.06 5.79
N PRO A 303 11.09 -17.38 5.79
CA PRO A 303 10.74 -18.23 6.93
C PRO A 303 11.31 -17.63 8.22
N VAL A 304 10.46 -17.59 9.25
CA VAL A 304 10.63 -16.82 10.51
C VAL A 304 12.07 -16.81 11.00
N ASP A 305 12.71 -15.66 10.88
CA ASP A 305 14.01 -15.39 11.47
C ASP A 305 13.97 -15.68 12.98
N ASN A 306 14.97 -16.36 13.49
CA ASN A 306 15.17 -16.60 14.94
C ASN A 306 15.17 -15.29 15.76
N TYR A 307 15.32 -14.14 15.10
CA TYR A 307 15.22 -12.79 15.66
C TYR A 307 13.84 -12.41 16.18
N LYS A 308 12.77 -12.67 15.42
CA LYS A 308 11.39 -12.40 15.89
C LYS A 308 11.05 -13.23 17.11
N LYS A 309 11.67 -14.42 17.24
CA LYS A 309 11.58 -15.24 18.48
C LYS A 309 12.32 -14.59 19.63
N SER A 310 13.54 -14.07 19.40
CA SER A 310 14.34 -13.38 20.41
C SER A 310 13.69 -12.08 20.86
N GLU A 311 13.16 -11.27 19.93
CA GLU A 311 12.45 -10.04 20.24
C GLU A 311 11.20 -10.29 21.10
N ARG A 312 10.39 -11.30 20.75
CA ARG A 312 9.26 -11.73 21.59
C ARG A 312 9.73 -12.20 22.98
N SER A 313 10.79 -12.98 23.04
CA SER A 313 11.34 -13.46 24.33
C SER A 313 11.78 -12.31 25.22
N ILE A 314 12.42 -11.27 24.68
CA ILE A 314 12.84 -10.07 25.42
C ILE A 314 11.64 -9.26 25.88
N LYS A 315 10.66 -9.04 24.99
CA LYS A 315 9.43 -8.31 25.32
C LYS A 315 8.66 -8.95 26.46
N TYR A 316 8.65 -10.29 26.52
CA TYR A 316 8.02 -11.02 27.61
C TYR A 316 8.91 -11.21 28.82
N ALA A 317 10.24 -11.22 28.68
CA ALA A 317 11.18 -11.33 29.82
C ALA A 317 11.00 -10.16 30.81
N ILE A 318 10.71 -8.95 30.32
CA ILE A 318 10.42 -7.77 31.15
C ILE A 318 9.17 -7.96 32.01
N LEU A 319 8.21 -8.81 31.59
CA LEU A 319 7.01 -9.14 32.37
C LEU A 319 7.27 -10.15 33.52
N PHE A 320 8.40 -10.86 33.49
CA PHE A 320 8.76 -11.87 34.47
C PHE A 320 9.87 -11.41 35.43
N ILE A 321 10.41 -10.20 35.27
CA ILE A 321 11.34 -9.52 36.18
C ILE A 321 10.56 -8.54 37.07
#